data_0b01d74e7a79b78de94199bc276d33aa
#
_entry.id   0b01d74e7a79b78de94199bc276d33aa
#
_cell.length_a   1.000
_cell.length_b   1.000
_cell.length_c   1.000
_cell.angle_alpha   90.00
_cell.angle_beta   90.00
_cell.angle_gamma   90.00
#
_symmetry.space_group_name_H-M   'P 1'
#
loop_
_entity.id
_entity.type
_entity.pdbx_description
1 polymer ?
#
loop_
_entity_poly.entity_id
_entity_poly.type
_entity_poly.pdbx_seq_one_letter_code
_entity_poly.pdbx_strand_id
1 'polypeptide(L)'
;LIKQKHNTYSLTDGITEKTYNKIIKQILKNLPKLNEWHDQNILSLFNNESWNESIIKLHDPLNIGKYKSSFYKRLAYDEILASFIVNSEIRKKIKKIKKKNKIFNEKKQNIIIKNLDFILTNDQEKTLKEINDDLSSSTKMFRLLQGDVGSGKTIVALLAAFNSVSSEFQVAIMAPTEILARQHYNLAKKIF
;
A
#
# COMPACT_ATOMS: atom_id res chain seq x y z
N LEU A 1 -11.07 35.91 -28.38
CA LEU A 1 -11.80 35.28 -27.27
C LEU A 1 -10.79 34.58 -26.37
N ILE A 2 -10.46 35.18 -25.20
CA ILE A 2 -9.62 34.56 -24.18
C ILE A 2 -10.44 33.41 -23.61
N LYS A 3 -10.03 32.16 -23.88
CA LYS A 3 -10.64 30.98 -23.24
C LYS A 3 -10.40 31.10 -21.74
N GLN A 4 -11.44 31.40 -20.96
CA GLN A 4 -11.37 31.36 -19.51
C GLN A 4 -11.00 29.93 -19.07
N LYS A 5 -9.91 29.80 -18.33
CA LYS A 5 -9.55 28.53 -17.70
C LYS A 5 -10.62 28.18 -16.67
N HIS A 6 -11.09 26.94 -16.67
CA HIS A 6 -12.00 26.41 -15.67
C HIS A 6 -11.56 25.03 -15.23
N ASN A 7 -11.89 24.66 -14.03
CA ASN A 7 -11.59 23.32 -13.51
C ASN A 7 -12.53 22.31 -14.16
N THR A 8 -11.95 21.20 -14.61
CA THR A 8 -12.69 20.04 -15.09
C THR A 8 -12.65 18.96 -14.03
N TYR A 9 -13.81 18.42 -13.67
CA TYR A 9 -13.96 17.36 -12.70
C TYR A 9 -14.48 16.10 -13.39
N SER A 10 -14.12 14.93 -12.84
CA SER A 10 -14.75 13.67 -13.24
C SER A 10 -16.22 13.70 -12.87
N LEU A 11 -17.08 13.47 -13.86
CA LEU A 11 -18.53 13.53 -13.69
C LEU A 11 -19.10 12.13 -13.51
N THR A 12 -20.20 12.06 -12.76
CA THR A 12 -21.05 10.87 -12.63
C THR A 12 -22.28 11.07 -13.52
N ASP A 13 -22.86 9.98 -14.00
CA ASP A 13 -24.08 10.02 -14.80
C ASP A 13 -25.20 10.81 -14.08
N GLY A 14 -25.92 11.63 -14.84
CA GLY A 14 -26.98 12.51 -14.32
C GLY A 14 -26.51 13.86 -13.72
N ILE A 15 -25.21 14.13 -13.61
CA ILE A 15 -24.69 15.42 -13.07
C ILE A 15 -23.97 16.19 -14.18
N THR A 16 -24.43 17.42 -14.46
CA THR A 16 -23.77 18.32 -15.41
C THR A 16 -22.56 19.01 -14.78
N GLU A 17 -21.57 19.34 -15.60
CA GLU A 17 -20.36 20.09 -15.16
C GLU A 17 -20.74 21.41 -14.46
N LYS A 18 -21.75 22.13 -14.98
CA LYS A 18 -22.23 23.37 -14.38
C LYS A 18 -22.79 23.16 -12.97
N THR A 19 -23.54 22.09 -12.76
CA THR A 19 -24.09 21.72 -11.44
C THR A 19 -22.97 21.36 -10.49
N TYR A 20 -22.01 20.56 -10.93
CA TYR A 20 -20.87 20.15 -10.13
C TYR A 20 -20.02 21.35 -9.69
N ASN A 21 -19.68 22.24 -10.62
CA ASN A 21 -18.94 23.48 -10.32
C ASN A 21 -19.67 24.38 -9.33
N LYS A 22 -21.03 24.45 -9.38
CA LYS A 22 -21.83 25.19 -8.40
C LYS A 22 -21.71 24.59 -7.01
N ILE A 23 -21.81 23.28 -6.92
CA ILE A 23 -21.68 22.53 -5.64
C ILE A 23 -20.29 22.76 -5.05
N ILE A 24 -19.22 22.59 -5.83
CA ILE A 24 -17.84 22.80 -5.35
C ILE A 24 -17.65 24.23 -4.85
N LYS A 25 -18.15 25.25 -5.58
CA LYS A 25 -18.08 26.64 -5.12
C LYS A 25 -18.82 26.87 -3.80
N GLN A 26 -19.93 26.20 -3.59
CA GLN A 26 -20.66 26.30 -2.31
C GLN A 26 -19.89 25.63 -1.16
N ILE A 27 -19.29 24.46 -1.42
CA ILE A 27 -18.47 23.75 -0.42
C ILE A 27 -17.26 24.60 -0.05
N LEU A 28 -16.55 25.16 -1.03
CA LEU A 28 -15.35 25.98 -0.78
C LEU A 28 -15.65 27.23 0.04
N LYS A 29 -16.86 27.83 -0.07
CA LYS A 29 -17.30 28.97 0.76
C LYS A 29 -17.59 28.58 2.19
N ASN A 30 -17.97 27.33 2.44
CA ASN A 30 -18.40 26.82 3.74
C ASN A 30 -17.43 25.78 4.31
N LEU A 31 -16.15 25.84 3.92
CA LEU A 31 -15.14 24.94 4.47
C LEU A 31 -15.05 25.10 6.01
N PRO A 32 -15.02 23.99 6.76
CA PRO A 32 -14.84 24.06 8.20
C PRO A 32 -13.45 24.64 8.52
N LYS A 33 -13.37 25.47 9.55
CA LYS A 33 -12.08 25.89 10.10
C LYS A 33 -11.52 24.75 10.93
N LEU A 34 -10.53 24.06 10.37
CA LEU A 34 -9.80 23.02 11.09
C LEU A 34 -8.63 23.66 11.83
N ASN A 35 -8.43 23.23 13.08
CA ASN A 35 -7.22 23.60 13.82
C ASN A 35 -6.01 22.96 13.17
N GLU A 36 -4.94 23.72 13.02
CA GLU A 36 -3.68 23.17 12.51
C GLU A 36 -3.11 22.18 13.54
N TRP A 37 -2.69 21.03 13.06
CA TRP A 37 -2.19 19.94 13.88
C TRP A 37 -0.73 19.57 13.57
N HIS A 38 -0.15 20.21 12.55
CA HIS A 38 1.26 20.04 12.24
C HIS A 38 2.12 21.02 13.05
N ASP A 39 3.32 20.55 13.38
CA ASP A 39 4.34 21.38 13.97
C ASP A 39 4.81 22.46 12.98
N GLN A 40 5.27 23.60 13.53
CA GLN A 40 5.76 24.72 12.75
C GLN A 40 6.89 24.35 11.76
N ASN A 41 7.74 23.38 12.13
CA ASN A 41 8.82 22.90 11.27
C ASN A 41 8.26 22.24 10.01
N ILE A 42 7.15 21.50 10.11
CA ILE A 42 6.48 20.85 8.96
C ILE A 42 5.77 21.91 8.12
N LEU A 43 5.06 22.85 8.76
CA LEU A 43 4.35 23.92 8.05
C LEU A 43 5.29 24.81 7.23
N SER A 44 6.48 25.07 7.74
CA SER A 44 7.49 25.87 7.02
C SER A 44 7.90 25.25 5.68
N LEU A 45 7.85 23.91 5.53
CA LEU A 45 8.10 23.22 4.26
C LEU A 45 7.05 23.55 3.18
N PHE A 46 5.90 24.06 3.59
CA PHE A 46 4.76 24.39 2.74
C PHE A 46 4.39 25.88 2.80
N ASN A 47 5.38 26.76 3.07
CA ASN A 47 5.20 28.19 3.19
C ASN A 47 4.14 28.60 4.25
N ASN A 48 3.99 27.80 5.31
CA ASN A 48 3.00 27.98 6.38
C ASN A 48 1.53 28.04 5.87
N GLU A 49 1.24 27.46 4.71
CA GLU A 49 -0.09 27.41 4.16
C GLU A 49 -0.99 26.49 4.99
N SER A 50 -2.15 27.00 5.39
CA SER A 50 -3.17 26.21 6.08
C SER A 50 -3.83 25.20 5.14
N TRP A 51 -4.49 24.19 5.69
CA TRP A 51 -5.27 23.24 4.92
C TRP A 51 -6.37 23.93 4.09
N ASN A 52 -7.11 24.87 4.70
CA ASN A 52 -8.18 25.60 4.03
C ASN A 52 -7.66 26.41 2.84
N GLU A 53 -6.56 27.15 3.01
CA GLU A 53 -5.94 27.91 1.92
C GLU A 53 -5.45 26.99 0.80
N SER A 54 -4.87 25.85 1.16
CA SER A 54 -4.38 24.87 0.20
C SER A 54 -5.51 24.27 -0.65
N ILE A 55 -6.65 23.92 -0.03
CA ILE A 55 -7.83 23.43 -0.75
C ILE A 55 -8.39 24.50 -1.69
N ILE A 56 -8.54 25.74 -1.23
CA ILE A 56 -9.05 26.84 -2.07
C ILE A 56 -8.13 27.07 -3.26
N LYS A 57 -6.80 27.11 -3.04
CA LYS A 57 -5.81 27.29 -4.12
C LYS A 57 -5.79 26.12 -5.10
N LEU A 58 -6.02 24.88 -4.64
CA LEU A 58 -6.10 23.71 -5.50
C LEU A 58 -7.28 23.82 -6.50
N HIS A 59 -8.39 24.37 -6.06
CA HIS A 59 -9.59 24.56 -6.87
C HIS A 59 -9.62 25.89 -7.64
N ASP A 60 -8.58 26.72 -7.57
CA ASP A 60 -8.46 27.93 -8.36
C ASP A 60 -7.99 27.57 -9.80
N PRO A 61 -8.76 27.94 -10.85
CA PRO A 61 -8.40 27.69 -12.23
C PRO A 61 -7.03 28.26 -12.66
N LEU A 62 -6.54 29.30 -11.98
CA LEU A 62 -5.24 29.90 -12.25
C LEU A 62 -4.06 29.03 -11.80
N ASN A 63 -4.34 28.05 -10.96
CA ASN A 63 -3.35 27.14 -10.38
C ASN A 63 -3.33 25.76 -11.04
N ILE A 64 -4.10 25.52 -12.08
CA ILE A 64 -4.14 24.25 -12.81
C ILE A 64 -2.73 23.86 -13.27
N GLY A 65 -2.33 22.62 -13.00
CA GLY A 65 -1.04 22.06 -13.41
C GLY A 65 0.15 22.44 -12.50
N LYS A 66 -0.06 23.16 -11.41
CA LYS A 66 1.01 23.54 -10.46
C LYS A 66 1.29 22.46 -9.41
N TYR A 67 1.61 21.25 -9.86
CA TYR A 67 1.88 20.10 -8.97
C TYR A 67 3.09 20.25 -8.03
N LYS A 68 3.99 21.20 -8.31
CA LYS A 68 5.16 21.50 -7.47
C LYS A 68 4.90 22.63 -6.46
N SER A 69 3.69 23.21 -6.45
CA SER A 69 3.35 24.29 -5.52
C SER A 69 3.28 23.82 -4.06
N SER A 70 3.46 24.73 -3.13
CA SER A 70 3.39 24.47 -1.69
C SER A 70 2.04 23.91 -1.28
N PHE A 71 0.93 24.49 -1.76
CA PHE A 71 -0.42 24.03 -1.44
C PHE A 71 -0.70 22.59 -1.93
N TYR A 72 -0.21 22.20 -3.13
CA TYR A 72 -0.34 20.84 -3.62
C TYR A 72 0.46 19.87 -2.75
N LYS A 73 1.71 20.21 -2.47
CA LYS A 73 2.57 19.39 -1.60
C LYS A 73 2.01 19.25 -0.19
N ARG A 74 1.41 20.31 0.34
CA ARG A 74 0.76 20.30 1.66
C ARG A 74 -0.37 19.27 1.71
N LEU A 75 -1.29 19.30 0.76
CA LEU A 75 -2.41 18.37 0.69
C LEU A 75 -1.96 16.92 0.43
N ALA A 76 -0.98 16.73 -0.47
CA ALA A 76 -0.40 15.41 -0.72
C ALA A 76 0.29 14.84 0.53
N TYR A 77 0.98 15.67 1.29
CA TYR A 77 1.58 15.27 2.56
C TYR A 77 0.53 14.80 3.56
N ASP A 78 -0.57 15.54 3.72
CA ASP A 78 -1.66 15.18 4.63
C ASP A 78 -2.29 13.83 4.25
N GLU A 79 -2.55 13.62 2.98
CA GLU A 79 -3.15 12.37 2.48
C GLU A 79 -2.22 11.17 2.72
N ILE A 80 -0.94 11.32 2.39
CA ILE A 80 0.07 10.28 2.61
C ILE A 80 0.20 9.98 4.10
N LEU A 81 0.31 11.02 4.93
CA LEU A 81 0.45 10.86 6.38
C LEU A 81 -0.78 10.18 7.00
N ALA A 82 -1.99 10.58 6.60
CA ALA A 82 -3.23 9.92 7.03
C ALA A 82 -3.22 8.43 6.68
N SER A 83 -2.80 8.09 5.45
CA SER A 83 -2.65 6.70 5.01
C SER A 83 -1.64 5.92 5.85
N PHE A 84 -0.51 6.52 6.20
CA PHE A 84 0.49 5.90 7.08
C PHE A 84 -0.04 5.67 8.49
N ILE A 85 -0.77 6.64 9.06
CA ILE A 85 -1.36 6.52 10.40
C ILE A 85 -2.38 5.37 10.42
N VAL A 86 -3.31 5.34 9.45
CA VAL A 86 -4.31 4.27 9.34
C VAL A 86 -3.65 2.90 9.21
N ASN A 87 -2.66 2.77 8.33
CA ASN A 87 -1.92 1.52 8.17
C ASN A 87 -1.16 1.12 9.44
N SER A 88 -0.59 2.08 10.16
CA SER A 88 0.07 1.83 11.45
C SER A 88 -0.90 1.27 12.49
N GLU A 89 -2.09 1.88 12.61
CA GLU A 89 -3.12 1.41 13.52
C GLU A 89 -3.67 0.02 13.15
N ILE A 90 -3.87 -0.24 11.87
CA ILE A 90 -4.25 -1.57 11.37
C ILE A 90 -3.18 -2.60 11.75
N ARG A 91 -1.90 -2.30 11.52
CA ARG A 91 -0.79 -3.20 11.91
C ARG A 91 -0.75 -3.47 13.41
N LYS A 92 -0.94 -2.43 14.25
CA LYS A 92 -1.02 -2.59 15.71
C LYS A 92 -2.18 -3.50 16.12
N LYS A 93 -3.36 -3.34 15.51
CA LYS A 93 -4.53 -4.19 15.77
C LYS A 93 -4.26 -5.64 15.35
N ILE A 94 -3.69 -5.87 14.16
CA ILE A 94 -3.36 -7.21 13.68
C ILE A 94 -2.35 -7.90 14.60
N LYS A 95 -1.30 -7.20 15.06
CA LYS A 95 -0.31 -7.75 15.99
C LYS A 95 -0.89 -8.15 17.34
N LYS A 96 -1.98 -7.53 17.80
CA LYS A 96 -2.66 -7.91 19.05
C LYS A 96 -3.43 -9.24 18.94
N ILE A 97 -3.73 -9.73 17.74
CA ILE A 97 -4.45 -10.98 17.54
C ILE A 97 -3.47 -12.13 17.73
N LYS A 98 -3.66 -12.90 18.79
CA LYS A 98 -2.88 -14.12 19.04
C LYS A 98 -3.22 -15.20 18.01
N LYS A 99 -2.24 -16.00 17.64
CA LYS A 99 -2.40 -17.18 16.77
C LYS A 99 -1.64 -18.37 17.34
N LYS A 100 -1.97 -19.56 16.84
CA LYS A 100 -1.13 -20.74 17.08
C LYS A 100 0.21 -20.57 16.35
N ASN A 101 1.30 -20.85 17.04
CA ASN A 101 2.64 -20.83 16.45
C ASN A 101 2.75 -21.94 15.42
N LYS A 102 3.47 -21.67 14.34
CA LYS A 102 3.85 -22.69 13.37
C LYS A 102 5.21 -23.26 13.75
N ILE A 103 5.33 -24.56 13.75
CA ILE A 103 6.59 -25.25 14.01
C ILE A 103 7.08 -25.79 12.67
N PHE A 104 8.13 -25.21 12.15
CA PHE A 104 8.68 -25.60 10.85
C PHE A 104 9.65 -26.76 10.97
N ASN A 105 9.58 -27.65 10.00
CA ASN A 105 10.55 -28.72 9.85
C ASN A 105 11.63 -28.27 8.84
N GLU A 106 12.72 -27.70 9.37
CA GLU A 106 13.84 -27.23 8.55
C GLU A 106 14.42 -28.32 7.63
N LYS A 107 14.43 -29.58 8.06
CA LYS A 107 14.91 -30.68 7.24
C LYS A 107 14.06 -30.86 5.98
N LYS A 108 12.72 -30.78 6.11
CA LYS A 108 11.81 -30.87 4.96
C LYS A 108 12.00 -29.68 4.01
N GLN A 109 12.13 -28.47 4.56
CA GLN A 109 12.38 -27.27 3.76
C GLN A 109 13.70 -27.36 3.01
N ASN A 110 14.77 -27.81 3.66
CA ASN A 110 16.09 -27.95 3.05
C ASN A 110 16.10 -29.00 1.91
N ILE A 111 15.30 -30.05 2.01
CA ILE A 111 15.13 -31.02 0.92
C ILE A 111 14.52 -30.34 -0.31
N ILE A 112 13.45 -29.54 -0.11
CA ILE A 112 12.81 -28.79 -1.21
C ILE A 112 13.80 -27.80 -1.84
N ILE A 113 14.51 -27.03 -1.01
CA ILE A 113 15.49 -26.04 -1.50
C ILE A 113 16.60 -26.72 -2.31
N LYS A 114 17.11 -27.87 -1.88
CA LYS A 114 18.13 -28.63 -2.61
C LYS A 114 17.65 -29.19 -3.94
N ASN A 115 16.36 -29.43 -4.08
CA ASN A 115 15.75 -29.96 -5.30
C ASN A 115 15.34 -28.85 -6.31
N LEU A 116 15.56 -27.58 -5.97
CA LEU A 116 15.35 -26.48 -6.93
C LEU A 116 16.42 -26.54 -8.04
N ASP A 117 16.04 -26.20 -9.26
CA ASP A 117 16.94 -26.10 -10.41
C ASP A 117 17.91 -24.88 -10.31
N PHE A 118 17.87 -24.13 -9.21
CA PHE A 118 18.66 -22.93 -8.97
C PHE A 118 18.96 -22.77 -7.47
N ILE A 119 19.95 -21.94 -7.14
CA ILE A 119 20.33 -21.61 -5.76
C ILE A 119 19.61 -20.33 -5.34
N LEU A 120 19.08 -20.31 -4.12
CA LEU A 120 18.52 -19.08 -3.56
C LEU A 120 19.61 -18.03 -3.35
N THR A 121 19.26 -16.78 -3.59
CA THR A 121 20.16 -15.65 -3.26
C THR A 121 20.18 -15.41 -1.75
N ASN A 122 21.23 -14.77 -1.25
CA ASN A 122 21.34 -14.40 0.17
C ASN A 122 20.14 -13.59 0.65
N ASP A 123 19.60 -12.68 -0.20
CA ASP A 123 18.42 -11.87 0.13
C ASP A 123 17.14 -12.71 0.19
N GLN A 124 17.00 -13.71 -0.68
CA GLN A 124 15.87 -14.64 -0.63
C GLN A 124 15.91 -15.52 0.62
N GLU A 125 17.07 -16.04 0.98
CA GLU A 125 17.25 -16.83 2.21
C GLU A 125 16.98 -15.99 3.46
N LYS A 126 17.55 -14.79 3.54
CA LYS A 126 17.30 -13.84 4.62
C LYS A 126 15.82 -13.52 4.77
N THR A 127 15.17 -13.20 3.65
CA THR A 127 13.73 -12.88 3.61
C THR A 127 12.88 -14.07 4.06
N LEU A 128 13.20 -15.26 3.58
CA LEU A 128 12.51 -16.49 3.96
C LEU A 128 12.64 -16.76 5.46
N LYS A 129 13.84 -16.56 6.03
CA LYS A 129 14.07 -16.68 7.47
C LYS A 129 13.22 -15.69 8.25
N GLU A 130 13.21 -14.42 7.87
CA GLU A 130 12.38 -13.40 8.53
C GLU A 130 10.87 -13.72 8.47
N ILE A 131 10.39 -14.27 7.34
CA ILE A 131 9.00 -14.71 7.21
C ILE A 131 8.73 -15.89 8.13
N ASN A 132 9.66 -16.86 8.21
CA ASN A 132 9.54 -18.02 9.08
C ASN A 132 9.52 -17.63 10.55
N ASP A 133 10.34 -16.67 10.98
CA ASP A 133 10.37 -16.12 12.33
C ASP A 133 9.02 -15.46 12.67
N ASP A 134 8.47 -14.63 11.77
CA ASP A 134 7.14 -14.04 11.92
C ASP A 134 6.04 -15.11 12.01
N LEU A 135 6.09 -16.14 11.16
CA LEU A 135 5.11 -17.22 11.14
C LEU A 135 5.20 -18.10 12.40
N SER A 136 6.38 -18.25 12.97
CA SER A 136 6.62 -18.99 14.24
C SER A 136 6.23 -18.19 15.48
N SER A 137 6.09 -16.86 15.35
CA SER A 137 5.69 -16.00 16.46
C SER A 137 4.24 -16.25 16.90
N SER A 138 3.89 -15.80 18.09
CA SER A 138 2.51 -15.86 18.60
C SER A 138 1.59 -14.78 18.01
N THR A 139 2.12 -13.87 17.20
CA THR A 139 1.36 -12.76 16.61
C THR A 139 1.14 -12.99 15.12
N LYS A 140 0.06 -12.42 14.56
CA LYS A 140 -0.19 -12.50 13.11
C LYS A 140 0.86 -11.72 12.34
N MET A 141 1.40 -12.32 11.29
CA MET A 141 2.27 -11.66 10.34
C MET A 141 1.45 -10.77 9.39
N PHE A 142 1.97 -9.58 9.16
CA PHE A 142 1.52 -8.68 8.09
C PHE A 142 2.76 -8.07 7.46
N ARG A 143 3.21 -8.66 6.35
CA ARG A 143 4.50 -8.32 5.72
C ARG A 143 4.30 -8.04 4.23
N LEU A 144 4.90 -6.98 3.74
CA LEU A 144 5.04 -6.70 2.31
C LEU A 144 6.40 -7.22 1.83
N LEU A 145 6.39 -8.10 0.83
CA LEU A 145 7.60 -8.53 0.12
C LEU A 145 7.73 -7.71 -1.17
N GLN A 146 8.72 -6.83 -1.21
CA GLN A 146 9.00 -5.96 -2.35
C GLN A 146 10.32 -6.35 -3.01
N GLY A 147 10.39 -6.19 -4.31
CA GLY A 147 11.58 -6.45 -5.12
C GLY A 147 11.27 -6.29 -6.61
N ASP A 148 12.30 -6.25 -7.44
CA ASP A 148 12.16 -6.07 -8.89
C ASP A 148 11.43 -7.24 -9.56
N VAL A 149 11.00 -7.03 -10.80
CA VAL A 149 10.44 -8.10 -11.64
C VAL A 149 11.55 -9.13 -11.89
N GLY A 150 11.22 -10.42 -11.69
CA GLY A 150 12.20 -11.49 -11.82
C GLY A 150 13.07 -11.76 -10.59
N SER A 151 12.95 -10.98 -9.50
CA SER A 151 13.74 -11.19 -8.26
C SER A 151 13.39 -12.46 -7.47
N GLY A 152 12.46 -13.28 -7.96
CA GLY A 152 12.08 -14.55 -7.32
C GLY A 152 11.17 -14.43 -6.11
N LYS A 153 10.39 -13.34 -5.96
CA LYS A 153 9.40 -13.18 -4.88
C LYS A 153 8.46 -14.37 -4.73
N THR A 154 8.05 -14.95 -5.86
CA THR A 154 7.12 -16.08 -5.90
C THR A 154 7.70 -17.33 -5.25
N ILE A 155 8.98 -17.63 -5.45
CA ILE A 155 9.60 -18.77 -4.80
C ILE A 155 9.68 -18.63 -3.29
N VAL A 156 10.00 -17.42 -2.80
CA VAL A 156 9.99 -17.14 -1.35
C VAL A 156 8.59 -17.34 -0.77
N ALA A 157 7.56 -16.85 -1.46
CA ALA A 157 6.17 -17.02 -1.03
C ALA A 157 5.74 -18.49 -1.03
N LEU A 158 6.14 -19.28 -2.05
CA LEU A 158 5.84 -20.72 -2.12
C LEU A 158 6.56 -21.50 -1.02
N LEU A 159 7.82 -21.20 -0.73
CA LEU A 159 8.56 -21.84 0.36
C LEU A 159 7.96 -21.53 1.74
N ALA A 160 7.51 -20.28 1.97
CA ALA A 160 6.78 -19.91 3.17
C ALA A 160 5.41 -20.63 3.27
N ALA A 161 4.73 -20.79 2.12
CA ALA A 161 3.49 -21.55 2.03
C ALA A 161 3.73 -23.04 2.39
N PHE A 162 4.78 -23.66 1.81
CA PHE A 162 5.18 -25.02 2.14
C PHE A 162 5.41 -25.21 3.64
N ASN A 163 6.13 -24.30 4.29
CA ASN A 163 6.37 -24.36 5.73
C ASN A 163 5.07 -24.33 6.53
N SER A 164 4.11 -23.50 6.09
CA SER A 164 2.80 -23.44 6.73
C SER A 164 2.00 -24.72 6.56
N VAL A 165 1.98 -25.31 5.36
CA VAL A 165 1.32 -26.60 5.07
C VAL A 165 1.99 -27.73 5.86
N SER A 166 3.32 -27.75 5.90
CA SER A 166 4.09 -28.75 6.68
C SER A 166 3.85 -28.67 8.18
N SER A 167 3.28 -27.56 8.65
CA SER A 167 2.84 -27.34 10.04
C SER A 167 1.33 -27.56 10.22
N GLU A 168 0.68 -28.28 9.29
CA GLU A 168 -0.76 -28.63 9.31
C GLU A 168 -1.70 -27.42 9.18
N PHE A 169 -1.25 -26.33 8.55
CA PHE A 169 -2.10 -25.18 8.26
C PHE A 169 -2.48 -25.14 6.77
N GLN A 170 -3.66 -24.65 6.50
CA GLN A 170 -4.09 -24.36 5.13
C GLN A 170 -3.48 -23.04 4.65
N VAL A 171 -3.15 -22.97 3.36
CA VAL A 171 -2.62 -21.78 2.70
C VAL A 171 -3.46 -21.45 1.48
N ALA A 172 -3.80 -20.18 1.30
CA ALA A 172 -4.43 -19.67 0.10
C ALA A 172 -3.52 -18.60 -0.53
N ILE A 173 -3.27 -18.71 -1.82
CA ILE A 173 -2.51 -17.73 -2.60
C ILE A 173 -3.47 -17.05 -3.56
N MET A 174 -3.59 -15.72 -3.43
CA MET A 174 -4.43 -14.90 -4.31
C MET A 174 -3.57 -14.23 -5.37
N ALA A 175 -4.10 -14.13 -6.57
CA ALA A 175 -3.51 -13.40 -7.67
C ALA A 175 -4.56 -12.51 -8.34
N PRO A 176 -4.16 -11.36 -8.94
CA PRO A 176 -5.11 -10.42 -9.53
C PRO A 176 -5.81 -10.95 -10.80
N THR A 177 -5.25 -11.97 -11.45
CA THR A 177 -5.83 -12.56 -12.65
C THR A 177 -5.74 -14.09 -12.61
N GLU A 178 -6.64 -14.75 -13.33
CA GLU A 178 -6.64 -16.21 -13.49
C GLU A 178 -5.32 -16.72 -14.09
N ILE A 179 -4.79 -16.00 -15.07
CA ILE A 179 -3.52 -16.38 -15.73
C ILE A 179 -2.37 -16.45 -14.70
N LEU A 180 -2.25 -15.46 -13.84
CA LEU A 180 -1.24 -15.43 -12.79
C LEU A 180 -1.48 -16.52 -11.73
N ALA A 181 -2.73 -16.76 -11.36
CA ALA A 181 -3.06 -17.85 -10.45
C ALA A 181 -2.64 -19.23 -11.03
N ARG A 182 -2.91 -19.47 -12.30
CA ARG A 182 -2.47 -20.69 -13.01
C ARG A 182 -0.94 -20.80 -13.10
N GLN A 183 -0.24 -19.68 -13.34
CA GLN A 183 1.23 -19.66 -13.33
C GLN A 183 1.79 -20.05 -11.96
N HIS A 184 1.25 -19.50 -10.89
CA HIS A 184 1.66 -19.84 -9.51
C HIS A 184 1.35 -21.30 -9.18
N TYR A 185 0.19 -21.82 -9.59
CA TYR A 185 -0.18 -23.22 -9.42
C TYR A 185 0.80 -24.17 -10.14
N ASN A 186 1.10 -23.89 -11.42
CA ASN A 186 2.02 -24.71 -12.21
C ASN A 186 3.43 -24.70 -11.62
N LEU A 187 3.89 -23.55 -11.14
CA LEU A 187 5.18 -23.44 -10.45
C LEU A 187 5.18 -24.24 -9.14
N ALA A 188 4.14 -24.11 -8.34
CA ALA A 188 3.99 -24.88 -7.09
C ALA A 188 4.01 -26.39 -7.36
N LYS A 189 3.26 -26.86 -8.38
CA LYS A 189 3.22 -28.28 -8.78
C LYS A 189 4.58 -28.81 -9.27
N LYS A 190 5.43 -27.94 -9.84
CA LYS A 190 6.79 -28.31 -10.26
C LYS A 190 7.74 -28.46 -9.08
N ILE A 191 7.54 -27.67 -8.02
CA ILE A 191 8.44 -27.59 -6.87
C ILE A 191 8.09 -28.62 -5.79
N PHE A 192 6.79 -28.87 -5.60
CA PHE A 192 6.25 -29.76 -4.56
C PHE A 192 5.70 -31.07 -5.13
#